data_5c8cbc4561832e77d11725ec556d9eb6
#
_entry.id   5c8cbc4561832e77d11725ec556d9eb6
#
_cell.length_a   1.000
_cell.length_b   1.000
_cell.length_c   1.000
_cell.angle_alpha   90.00
_cell.angle_beta   90.00
_cell.angle_gamma   90.00
#
_symmetry.space_group_name_H-M   'P 1'
#
loop_
_entity.id
_entity.type
_entity.pdbx_description
1 polymer ?
#
loop_
_entity_poly.entity_id
_entity_poly.type
_entity_poly.pdbx_seq_one_letter_code
_entity_poly.pdbx_strand_id
1 'polypeptide(L)'
;MTLQSNCAGPIALALLLGLTQAGCNAKTPSLNTSAATPPITPPSLAGQDTPPAAAEAAKPSDQGAKSGGLKVSRLEYEGWRQYSANCARCHGQDVLPNPVAANLLLSVGPKGPIKSYEMFADIVTAGRPASGMPAFKGILTAEQIKAIYAYVKGRAEGRIPPGRPEKPEA
;
A
#
# COMPACT_ATOMS: atom_id res chain seq x y z
N MET A 1 26.66 -13.77 -47.88
CA MET A 1 27.60 -12.64 -47.87
C MET A 1 27.60 -12.12 -46.44
N THR A 2 28.48 -12.68 -45.57
CA THR A 2 29.79 -12.20 -45.13
C THR A 2 29.70 -10.83 -44.47
N LEU A 3 30.15 -10.55 -43.26
CA LEU A 3 31.29 -10.95 -42.42
C LEU A 3 31.00 -10.49 -40.96
N GLN A 4 31.15 -11.26 -39.99
CA GLN A 4 32.16 -11.40 -38.94
C GLN A 4 33.10 -10.22 -38.71
N SER A 5 33.10 -9.73 -37.47
CA SER A 5 34.30 -9.16 -36.86
C SER A 5 34.35 -9.45 -35.38
N ASN A 6 35.21 -10.41 -35.05
CA ASN A 6 35.81 -10.62 -33.75
C ASN A 6 36.74 -9.47 -33.40
N CYS A 7 36.74 -9.04 -32.16
CA CYS A 7 37.88 -8.42 -31.52
C CYS A 7 38.15 -9.06 -30.19
N ALA A 8 39.08 -10.02 -30.23
CA ALA A 8 39.80 -10.49 -29.06
C ALA A 8 40.99 -9.57 -28.84
N GLY A 9 41.23 -9.11 -27.63
CA GLY A 9 42.43 -8.39 -27.22
C GLY A 9 42.92 -8.90 -25.87
N PRO A 10 44.22 -8.97 -25.67
CA PRO A 10 44.84 -9.94 -24.80
C PRO A 10 45.11 -9.45 -23.36
N ILE A 11 45.25 -10.48 -22.54
CA ILE A 11 45.75 -10.57 -21.18
C ILE A 11 47.05 -9.75 -20.97
N ALA A 12 47.10 -8.94 -19.95
CA ALA A 12 48.34 -8.48 -19.35
C ALA A 12 48.32 -8.79 -17.86
N LEU A 13 49.12 -9.77 -17.52
CA LEU A 13 49.54 -10.22 -16.20
C LEU A 13 50.53 -9.21 -15.61
N ALA A 14 50.22 -8.65 -14.45
CA ALA A 14 51.23 -7.97 -13.62
C ALA A 14 51.01 -8.34 -12.15
N LEU A 15 51.86 -9.25 -11.69
CA LEU A 15 52.19 -9.47 -10.29
C LEU A 15 53.02 -8.29 -9.79
N LEU A 16 52.72 -7.74 -8.64
CA LEU A 16 53.72 -7.22 -7.70
C LEU A 16 53.13 -7.11 -6.29
N LEU A 17 53.86 -7.73 -5.38
CA LEU A 17 53.68 -7.80 -3.93
C LEU A 17 53.72 -6.40 -3.30
N GLY A 18 52.95 -6.20 -2.25
CA GLY A 18 53.07 -5.07 -1.35
C GLY A 18 52.23 -5.31 -0.09
N LEU A 19 52.80 -6.06 0.90
CA LEU A 19 52.30 -6.11 2.26
C LEU A 19 52.59 -4.77 2.94
N THR A 20 51.57 -4.09 3.42
CA THR A 20 51.72 -3.20 4.58
C THR A 20 50.46 -3.33 5.43
N GLN A 21 50.59 -4.08 6.51
CA GLN A 21 49.63 -4.09 7.63
C GLN A 21 49.82 -2.79 8.41
N ALA A 22 48.83 -1.93 8.41
CA ALA A 22 48.73 -0.84 9.37
C ALA A 22 47.56 -1.17 10.32
N GLY A 23 47.92 -1.60 11.51
CA GLY A 23 46.99 -1.85 12.63
C GLY A 23 46.34 -0.52 13.05
N CYS A 24 45.03 -0.43 12.95
CA CYS A 24 44.25 0.57 13.68
C CYS A 24 43.61 -0.08 14.88
N ASN A 25 44.27 0.12 16.00
CA ASN A 25 43.82 -0.19 17.35
C ASN A 25 42.66 0.79 17.67
N ALA A 26 41.43 0.38 17.43
CA ALA A 26 40.25 1.13 17.85
C ALA A 26 39.92 0.79 19.27
N LYS A 27 40.35 1.65 20.16
CA LYS A 27 40.04 1.71 21.59
C LYS A 27 38.51 1.90 21.73
N THR A 28 37.82 0.87 22.19
CA THR A 28 36.41 0.95 22.57
C THR A 28 36.26 1.77 23.85
N PRO A 29 35.52 2.86 23.89
CA PRO A 29 35.14 3.47 25.15
C PRO A 29 34.00 2.65 25.75
N SER A 30 34.32 2.00 26.88
CA SER A 30 33.34 1.42 27.78
C SER A 30 32.61 2.55 28.49
N LEU A 31 31.39 2.87 28.04
CA LEU A 31 30.48 3.71 28.80
C LEU A 31 29.56 2.85 29.64
N ASN A 32 30.08 2.50 30.79
CA ASN A 32 29.29 2.02 31.91
C ASN A 32 28.65 3.24 32.58
N THR A 33 27.44 3.62 32.16
CA THR A 33 26.65 4.59 32.92
C THR A 33 25.39 3.89 33.37
N SER A 34 25.51 3.33 34.58
CA SER A 34 24.39 2.92 35.41
C SER A 34 23.58 4.18 35.75
N ALA A 35 22.60 4.55 34.93
CA ALA A 35 21.61 5.54 35.29
C ALA A 35 20.43 4.80 35.94
N ALA A 36 20.32 4.94 37.24
CA ALA A 36 19.18 4.49 38.01
C ALA A 36 17.90 5.13 37.48
N THR A 37 17.01 4.28 37.00
CA THR A 37 15.65 4.67 36.63
C THR A 37 14.89 5.06 37.89
N PRO A 38 14.36 6.28 38.03
CA PRO A 38 13.50 6.62 39.15
C PRO A 38 12.20 5.79 39.05
N PRO A 39 11.65 5.35 40.19
CA PRO A 39 10.39 4.62 40.19
C PRO A 39 9.26 5.52 39.70
N ILE A 40 8.59 5.10 38.59
CA ILE A 40 7.39 5.76 38.11
C ILE A 40 6.25 5.36 39.03
N THR A 41 5.90 6.25 39.93
CA THR A 41 4.68 6.13 40.76
C THR A 41 3.49 6.35 39.83
N PRO A 42 2.57 5.41 39.71
CA PRO A 42 1.33 5.67 38.93
C PRO A 42 0.52 6.76 39.64
N PRO A 43 -0.04 7.73 38.91
CA PRO A 43 -0.93 8.71 39.51
C PRO A 43 -2.18 8.02 40.07
N SER A 44 -2.46 8.30 41.32
CA SER A 44 -3.65 7.86 42.05
C SER A 44 -4.90 8.28 41.30
N LEU A 45 -5.69 7.32 40.87
CA LEU A 45 -7.05 7.54 40.33
C LEU A 45 -7.99 7.79 41.50
N ALA A 46 -8.07 9.04 41.92
CA ALA A 46 -9.14 9.52 42.80
C ALA A 46 -9.83 10.67 42.07
N GLY A 47 -11.07 10.48 41.72
CA GLY A 47 -12.06 11.53 41.40
C GLY A 47 -12.02 11.98 39.94
N GLN A 48 -12.72 11.27 39.07
CA GLN A 48 -13.35 11.92 37.92
C GLN A 48 -14.79 11.43 37.83
N ASP A 49 -15.60 12.39 38.15
CA ASP A 49 -17.04 12.35 38.04
C ASP A 49 -17.51 11.94 36.65
N THR A 50 -18.56 11.16 36.64
CA THR A 50 -19.48 10.76 35.60
C THR A 50 -19.25 11.43 34.23
N PRO A 51 -18.95 10.67 33.15
CA PRO A 51 -19.10 11.19 31.80
C PRO A 51 -20.58 11.44 31.50
N PRO A 52 -20.92 12.57 30.87
CA PRO A 52 -22.26 12.76 30.37
C PRO A 52 -22.61 11.69 29.34
N ALA A 53 -23.85 11.25 29.45
CA ALA A 53 -24.58 10.28 28.69
C ALA A 53 -24.15 10.12 27.23
N ALA A 54 -23.96 8.83 26.86
CA ALA A 54 -24.35 8.26 25.58
C ALA A 54 -24.03 9.11 24.34
N ALA A 55 -22.79 9.02 23.87
CA ALA A 55 -22.64 8.88 22.44
C ALA A 55 -23.17 7.50 22.11
N GLU A 56 -24.43 7.42 21.78
CA GLU A 56 -25.11 6.31 21.15
C GLU A 56 -24.20 5.83 20.02
N ALA A 57 -23.60 4.67 20.23
CA ALA A 57 -22.92 3.96 19.17
C ALA A 57 -23.94 3.85 18.05
N ALA A 58 -23.78 4.68 17.02
CA ALA A 58 -24.50 4.55 15.78
C ALA A 58 -24.27 3.10 15.34
N LYS A 59 -25.25 2.25 15.61
CA LYS A 59 -25.40 0.95 14.94
C LYS A 59 -25.08 1.25 13.48
N PRO A 60 -24.23 0.44 12.81
CA PRO A 60 -24.20 0.46 11.37
C PRO A 60 -25.66 0.30 10.98
N SER A 61 -26.27 1.37 10.50
CA SER A 61 -27.55 1.27 9.84
C SER A 61 -27.29 0.35 8.67
N ASP A 62 -27.68 -0.89 8.83
CA ASP A 62 -28.02 -1.78 7.73
C ASP A 62 -29.21 -1.10 7.02
N GLN A 63 -28.87 -0.02 6.34
CA GLN A 63 -29.69 0.48 5.27
C GLN A 63 -29.47 -0.54 4.18
N GLY A 64 -30.29 -1.60 4.28
CA GLY A 64 -30.55 -2.54 3.23
C GLY A 64 -30.79 -1.73 1.96
N ALA A 65 -29.69 -1.34 1.30
CA ALA A 65 -29.74 -0.96 -0.09
C ALA A 65 -30.44 -2.12 -0.75
N LYS A 66 -31.70 -1.89 -1.13
CA LYS A 66 -32.46 -2.81 -1.97
C LYS A 66 -31.48 -3.19 -3.07
N SER A 67 -30.97 -4.42 -3.00
CA SER A 67 -30.09 -4.99 -4.01
C SER A 67 -30.93 -5.27 -5.25
N GLY A 68 -31.35 -4.21 -5.92
CA GLY A 68 -31.50 -4.24 -7.35
C GLY A 68 -30.10 -4.42 -7.86
N GLY A 69 -29.75 -5.66 -8.19
CA GLY A 69 -28.39 -6.11 -8.34
C GLY A 69 -27.56 -5.17 -9.16
N LEU A 70 -26.49 -4.68 -8.54
CA LEU A 70 -25.52 -3.83 -9.20
C LEU A 70 -24.78 -4.66 -10.25
N LYS A 71 -25.26 -4.59 -11.48
CA LYS A 71 -24.66 -5.31 -12.59
C LYS A 71 -23.35 -4.64 -13.01
N VAL A 72 -22.27 -5.39 -12.90
CA VAL A 72 -20.93 -5.00 -13.32
C VAL A 72 -20.36 -6.04 -14.27
N SER A 73 -19.34 -5.71 -15.04
CA SER A 73 -18.61 -6.68 -15.84
C SER A 73 -17.87 -7.69 -14.94
N ARG A 74 -17.50 -8.85 -15.49
CA ARG A 74 -16.69 -9.85 -14.78
C ARG A 74 -15.37 -9.24 -14.30
N LEU A 75 -14.75 -8.38 -15.09
CA LEU A 75 -13.52 -7.70 -14.72
C LEU A 75 -13.72 -6.76 -13.51
N GLU A 76 -14.79 -5.97 -13.51
CA GLU A 76 -15.11 -5.06 -12.40
C GLU A 76 -15.51 -5.82 -11.14
N TYR A 77 -16.22 -6.94 -11.28
CA TYR A 77 -16.54 -7.81 -10.13
C TYR A 77 -15.28 -8.41 -9.49
N GLU A 78 -14.36 -8.93 -10.29
CA GLU A 78 -13.08 -9.41 -9.79
C GLU A 78 -12.28 -8.27 -9.17
N GLY A 79 -12.31 -7.08 -9.78
CA GLY A 79 -11.72 -5.87 -9.25
C GLY A 79 -12.27 -5.48 -7.88
N TRP A 80 -13.58 -5.57 -7.68
CA TRP A 80 -14.22 -5.37 -6.39
C TRP A 80 -13.70 -6.37 -5.34
N ARG A 81 -13.61 -7.65 -5.70
CA ARG A 81 -13.09 -8.70 -4.79
C ARG A 81 -11.65 -8.42 -4.37
N GLN A 82 -10.78 -8.15 -5.34
CA GLN A 82 -9.36 -7.89 -5.09
C GLN A 82 -9.16 -6.58 -4.32
N TYR A 83 -9.92 -5.54 -4.66
CA TYR A 83 -9.92 -4.29 -3.93
C TYR A 83 -10.33 -4.47 -2.47
N SER A 84 -11.43 -5.18 -2.22
CA SER A 84 -11.95 -5.42 -0.87
C SER A 84 -10.95 -6.17 0.00
N ALA A 85 -10.22 -7.13 -0.59
CA ALA A 85 -9.23 -7.93 0.14
C ALA A 85 -7.92 -7.18 0.42
N ASN A 86 -7.45 -6.34 -0.51
CA ASN A 86 -6.09 -5.81 -0.48
C ASN A 86 -6.00 -4.30 -0.23
N CYS A 87 -7.03 -3.54 -0.56
CA CYS A 87 -6.98 -2.07 -0.62
C CYS A 87 -7.93 -1.39 0.37
N ALA A 88 -9.11 -1.97 0.59
CA ALA A 88 -10.20 -1.34 1.34
C ALA A 88 -9.82 -0.97 2.78
N ARG A 89 -8.94 -1.73 3.40
CA ARG A 89 -8.45 -1.47 4.77
C ARG A 89 -7.89 -0.06 4.93
N CYS A 90 -7.19 0.44 3.93
CA CYS A 90 -6.57 1.76 3.94
C CYS A 90 -7.37 2.78 3.12
N HIS A 91 -7.84 2.39 1.93
CA HIS A 91 -8.51 3.31 1.00
C HIS A 91 -10.03 3.40 1.18
N GLY A 92 -10.57 2.69 2.18
CA GLY A 92 -12.00 2.69 2.52
C GLY A 92 -12.81 1.65 1.76
N GLN A 93 -13.86 1.15 2.43
CA GLN A 93 -14.80 0.22 1.82
C GLN A 93 -15.49 0.89 0.62
N ASP A 94 -15.69 0.13 -0.45
CA ASP A 94 -16.32 0.60 -1.68
C ASP A 94 -15.66 1.86 -2.30
N VAL A 95 -14.35 2.01 -2.10
CA VAL A 95 -13.57 3.18 -2.55
C VAL A 95 -14.06 4.50 -1.94
N LEU A 96 -14.85 4.43 -0.87
CA LEU A 96 -15.27 5.63 -0.14
C LEU A 96 -14.07 6.24 0.61
N PRO A 97 -13.98 7.58 0.71
CA PRO A 97 -12.84 8.23 1.33
C PRO A 97 -12.57 7.74 2.75
N ASN A 98 -11.30 7.46 3.03
CA ASN A 98 -10.81 7.11 4.36
C ASN A 98 -9.62 8.03 4.69
N PRO A 99 -9.58 8.68 5.87
CA PRO A 99 -8.50 9.61 6.22
C PRO A 99 -7.11 8.96 6.30
N VAL A 100 -7.04 7.63 6.37
CA VAL A 100 -5.77 6.90 6.48
C VAL A 100 -4.95 6.92 5.18
N ALA A 101 -5.62 7.02 4.02
CA ALA A 101 -4.95 6.94 2.71
C ALA A 101 -5.55 7.91 1.69
N ALA A 102 -4.88 8.03 0.54
CA ALA A 102 -5.35 8.90 -0.52
C ALA A 102 -6.76 8.53 -1.00
N ASN A 103 -7.60 9.52 -1.24
CA ASN A 103 -8.93 9.35 -1.83
C ASN A 103 -8.82 8.92 -3.30
N LEU A 104 -9.10 7.66 -3.57
CA LEU A 104 -8.97 7.10 -4.92
C LEU A 104 -10.04 7.62 -5.90
N LEU A 105 -11.22 8.03 -5.43
CA LEU A 105 -12.22 8.66 -6.29
C LEU A 105 -11.69 9.94 -6.92
N LEU A 106 -10.90 10.71 -6.16
CA LEU A 106 -10.23 11.91 -6.67
C LEU A 106 -8.98 11.57 -7.48
N SER A 107 -8.18 10.59 -7.01
CA SER A 107 -6.91 10.27 -7.65
C SER A 107 -7.05 9.68 -9.05
N VAL A 108 -8.06 8.82 -9.27
CA VAL A 108 -8.33 8.10 -10.52
C VAL A 108 -9.46 8.73 -11.32
N GLY A 109 -10.18 9.67 -10.72
CA GLY A 109 -11.28 10.38 -11.38
C GLY A 109 -10.82 11.24 -12.57
N PRO A 110 -11.76 11.81 -13.32
CA PRO A 110 -11.46 12.55 -14.56
C PRO A 110 -10.44 13.69 -14.40
N LYS A 111 -10.48 14.36 -13.24
CA LYS A 111 -9.56 15.46 -12.89
C LYS A 111 -8.36 14.99 -12.06
N GLY A 112 -8.30 13.71 -11.70
CA GLY A 112 -7.25 13.15 -10.86
C GLY A 112 -5.89 13.06 -11.56
N PRO A 113 -4.80 12.87 -10.80
CA PRO A 113 -3.45 12.76 -11.36
C PRO A 113 -3.19 11.42 -12.08
N ILE A 114 -3.91 10.34 -11.72
CA ILE A 114 -3.71 9.01 -12.31
C ILE A 114 -4.59 8.90 -13.56
N LYS A 115 -3.98 9.12 -14.72
CA LYS A 115 -4.70 9.24 -16.01
C LYS A 115 -4.82 7.92 -16.77
N SER A 116 -3.96 6.96 -16.51
CA SER A 116 -3.92 5.70 -17.26
C SER A 116 -3.78 4.49 -16.34
N TYR A 117 -4.04 3.31 -16.91
CA TYR A 117 -3.82 2.03 -16.25
C TYR A 117 -2.35 1.83 -15.89
N GLU A 118 -1.44 2.21 -16.77
CA GLU A 118 0.00 2.04 -16.57
C GLU A 118 0.46 2.81 -15.32
N MET A 119 0.05 4.09 -15.19
CA MET A 119 0.36 4.89 -14.00
C MET A 119 -0.20 4.26 -12.72
N PHE A 120 -1.40 3.71 -12.79
CA PHE A 120 -2.00 3.01 -11.66
C PHE A 120 -1.23 1.73 -11.31
N ALA A 121 -0.90 0.93 -12.32
CA ALA A 121 -0.19 -0.34 -12.17
C ALA A 121 1.22 -0.13 -11.59
N ASP A 122 1.93 0.89 -12.05
CA ASP A 122 3.26 1.25 -11.53
C ASP A 122 3.19 1.61 -10.04
N ILE A 123 2.20 2.44 -9.66
CA ILE A 123 1.99 2.83 -8.26
C ILE A 123 1.68 1.61 -7.39
N VAL A 124 0.77 0.74 -7.83
CA VAL A 124 0.41 -0.46 -7.06
C VAL A 124 1.58 -1.42 -6.96
N THR A 125 2.30 -1.63 -8.06
CA THR A 125 3.45 -2.55 -8.10
C THR A 125 4.60 -2.08 -7.22
N ALA A 126 4.98 -0.81 -7.32
CA ALA A 126 6.08 -0.23 -6.55
C ALA A 126 5.68 0.14 -5.10
N GLY A 127 4.40 0.42 -4.86
CA GLY A 127 3.93 1.01 -3.60
C GLY A 127 4.37 2.46 -3.44
N ARG A 128 4.13 2.98 -2.24
CA ARG A 128 4.62 4.27 -1.75
C ARG A 128 5.03 4.12 -0.29
N PRO A 129 6.14 3.42 -0.01
CA PRO A 129 6.52 3.05 1.37
C PRO A 129 6.66 4.25 2.30
N ALA A 130 7.20 5.37 1.79
CA ALA A 130 7.31 6.63 2.54
C ALA A 130 5.94 7.21 2.97
N SER A 131 4.85 6.81 2.29
CA SER A 131 3.47 7.21 2.61
C SER A 131 2.66 6.04 3.19
N GLY A 132 3.30 4.96 3.61
CA GLY A 132 2.66 3.80 4.25
C GLY A 132 1.96 2.83 3.29
N MET A 133 2.03 3.02 1.97
CA MET A 133 1.47 2.08 1.00
C MET A 133 2.50 1.01 0.63
N PRO A 134 2.26 -0.28 0.93
CA PRO A 134 3.19 -1.35 0.57
C PRO A 134 3.24 -1.58 -0.94
N ALA A 135 4.34 -2.17 -1.41
CA ALA A 135 4.46 -2.67 -2.77
C ALA A 135 3.69 -3.99 -2.92
N PHE A 136 2.98 -4.16 -4.05
CA PHE A 136 2.24 -5.37 -4.37
C PHE A 136 2.92 -6.21 -5.45
N LYS A 137 4.15 -5.89 -5.82
CA LYS A 137 4.97 -6.69 -6.74
C LYS A 137 5.13 -8.12 -6.21
N GLY A 138 4.74 -9.11 -7.01
CA GLY A 138 4.78 -10.52 -6.63
C GLY A 138 3.65 -10.99 -5.70
N ILE A 139 2.79 -10.06 -5.24
CA ILE A 139 1.58 -10.36 -4.44
C ILE A 139 0.35 -10.39 -5.35
N LEU A 140 0.21 -9.40 -6.22
CA LEU A 140 -0.87 -9.30 -7.19
C LEU A 140 -0.34 -9.55 -8.60
N THR A 141 -1.12 -10.29 -9.41
CA THR A 141 -0.83 -10.45 -10.84
C THR A 141 -1.24 -9.19 -11.62
N ALA A 142 -0.74 -9.05 -12.84
CA ALA A 142 -1.10 -7.94 -13.72
C ALA A 142 -2.61 -7.90 -14.00
N GLU A 143 -3.24 -9.07 -14.16
CA GLU A 143 -4.69 -9.22 -14.38
C GLU A 143 -5.49 -8.75 -13.16
N GLN A 144 -5.03 -9.08 -11.94
CA GLN A 144 -5.66 -8.62 -10.71
C GLN A 144 -5.54 -7.10 -10.55
N ILE A 145 -4.38 -6.52 -10.85
CA ILE A 145 -4.18 -5.06 -10.84
C ILE A 145 -5.08 -4.39 -11.88
N LYS A 146 -5.20 -4.97 -13.09
CA LYS A 146 -6.10 -4.47 -14.13
C LYS A 146 -7.56 -4.52 -13.70
N ALA A 147 -7.98 -5.59 -13.04
CA ALA A 147 -9.32 -5.72 -12.49
C ALA A 147 -9.59 -4.66 -11.40
N ILE A 148 -8.66 -4.47 -10.46
CA ILE A 148 -8.75 -3.43 -9.42
C ILE A 148 -8.91 -2.04 -10.07
N TYR A 149 -8.08 -1.74 -11.09
CA TYR A 149 -8.18 -0.45 -11.79
C TYR A 149 -9.55 -0.25 -12.43
N ALA A 150 -10.09 -1.27 -13.12
CA ALA A 150 -11.41 -1.20 -13.75
C ALA A 150 -12.52 -0.87 -12.73
N TYR A 151 -12.49 -1.54 -11.57
CA TYR A 151 -13.43 -1.28 -10.49
C TYR A 151 -13.26 0.13 -9.91
N VAL A 152 -12.04 0.51 -9.50
CA VAL A 152 -11.78 1.83 -8.90
C VAL A 152 -12.13 2.95 -9.85
N LYS A 153 -11.82 2.80 -11.14
CA LYS A 153 -12.18 3.77 -12.19
C LYS A 153 -13.69 3.86 -12.37
N GLY A 154 -14.40 2.74 -12.42
CA GLY A 154 -15.86 2.72 -12.50
C GLY A 154 -16.52 3.41 -11.30
N ARG A 155 -15.94 3.25 -10.10
CA ARG A 155 -16.34 3.98 -8.88
C ARG A 155 -16.09 5.49 -9.02
N ALA A 156 -14.89 5.87 -9.48
CA ALA A 156 -14.47 7.26 -9.61
C ALA A 156 -15.25 8.02 -10.70
N GLU A 157 -15.75 7.32 -11.70
CA GLU A 157 -16.63 7.85 -12.77
C GLU A 157 -18.12 7.84 -12.38
N GLY A 158 -18.47 7.31 -11.21
CA GLY A 158 -19.85 7.19 -10.76
C GLY A 158 -20.68 6.12 -11.50
N ARG A 159 -20.07 5.29 -12.34
CA ARG A 159 -20.76 4.18 -13.05
C ARG A 159 -21.12 3.04 -12.12
N ILE A 160 -20.28 2.80 -11.14
CA ILE A 160 -20.47 1.75 -10.14
C ILE A 160 -20.80 2.43 -8.82
N PRO A 161 -22.04 2.33 -8.28
CA PRO A 161 -22.39 2.84 -6.98
C PRO A 161 -21.72 2.02 -5.83
N PRO A 162 -21.69 2.54 -4.58
CA PRO A 162 -21.20 1.77 -3.43
C PRO A 162 -22.07 0.54 -3.20
N GLY A 163 -21.46 -0.49 -2.61
CA GLY A 163 -22.11 -1.73 -2.27
C GLY A 163 -21.50 -2.94 -2.97
N ARG A 164 -21.97 -4.11 -2.60
CA ARG A 164 -21.53 -5.38 -3.17
C ARG A 164 -22.15 -5.60 -4.55
N PRO A 165 -21.34 -5.74 -5.62
CA PRO A 165 -21.86 -6.07 -6.92
C PRO A 165 -22.43 -7.49 -6.99
N GLU A 166 -23.41 -7.69 -7.88
CA GLU A 166 -23.84 -9.03 -8.23
C GLU A 166 -22.74 -9.77 -8.96
N LYS A 167 -22.64 -11.07 -8.66
CA LYS A 167 -21.71 -11.93 -9.41
C LYS A 167 -22.23 -12.06 -10.84
N PRO A 168 -21.45 -11.68 -11.86
CA PRO A 168 -21.85 -11.87 -13.24
C PRO A 168 -22.07 -13.35 -13.56
N GLU A 169 -23.12 -13.64 -14.32
CA GLU A 169 -23.34 -14.99 -14.83
C GLU A 169 -22.18 -15.44 -15.72
N ALA A 170 -21.97 -16.76 -15.78
CA ALA A 170 -20.86 -17.35 -16.53
C ALA A 170 -21.06 -17.23 -18.05
#